data_bafe6bb932de36e0e42bf19c77becf9e
#
_entry.id   bafe6bb932de36e0e42bf19c77becf9e
#
_cell.length_a   1.000
_cell.length_b   1.000
_cell.length_c   1.000
_cell.angle_alpha   90.00
_cell.angle_beta   90.00
_cell.angle_gamma   90.00
#
_symmetry.space_group_name_H-M   'P 1'
#
loop_
_entity.id
_entity.type
_entity.pdbx_description
1 polymer ?
#
loop_
_entity_poly.entity_id
_entity_poly.type
_entity_poly.pdbx_seq_one_letter_code
_entity_poly.pdbx_strand_id
1 'polypeptide(L)'
;VIDKGASKNVTSANTLAATPSVTNNGTLNIDLSAATAPENKTTTIRYLAGTEADAVVNTGTDSDVIITLLNETSADPDKPGNTAYAGSIEGAAQLVKDGEQRLTVDGRVTASALDVQQGELALQNTKESSIIPGALNVEQDAALTLNAASLAAGDLAGSGSITLNGGALLSIARDTLSDLTLHASVTGSGTLKLDNCNLILGTDNNLGEDVLLHLGGGSLRLQDG
;
A
#
# COMPACT_ATOMS: atom_id res chain seq x y z
N VAL A 1 11.17 19.90 -3.35
CA VAL A 1 10.07 20.30 -2.47
C VAL A 1 8.93 20.86 -3.32
N ILE A 2 7.69 20.49 -2.98
CA ILE A 2 6.46 21.07 -3.53
C ILE A 2 5.75 21.74 -2.36
N ASP A 3 5.64 23.07 -2.41
CA ASP A 3 5.07 23.85 -1.33
C ASP A 3 3.54 23.78 -1.31
N LYS A 4 2.93 24.15 -0.19
CA LYS A 4 1.48 24.21 -0.03
C LYS A 4 0.84 25.09 -1.10
N GLY A 5 -0.19 24.57 -1.77
CA GLY A 5 -0.88 25.22 -2.88
C GLY A 5 -0.11 25.22 -4.22
N ALA A 6 1.13 24.73 -4.25
CA ALA A 6 1.87 24.53 -5.48
C ALA A 6 1.54 23.19 -6.15
N SER A 7 1.77 23.11 -7.47
CA SER A 7 1.58 21.91 -8.26
C SER A 7 2.81 21.59 -9.09
N LYS A 8 3.16 20.30 -9.17
CA LYS A 8 4.23 19.78 -10.02
C LYS A 8 3.69 18.68 -10.90
N ASN A 9 3.92 18.75 -12.20
CA ASN A 9 3.53 17.73 -13.16
C ASN A 9 4.75 16.91 -13.59
N VAL A 10 4.58 15.60 -13.64
CA VAL A 10 5.53 14.59 -14.14
C VAL A 10 4.85 13.85 -15.26
N THR A 11 5.32 14.05 -16.49
CA THR A 11 4.73 13.47 -17.73
C THR A 11 5.72 12.57 -18.48
N SER A 12 6.88 12.28 -17.89
CA SER A 12 7.89 11.39 -18.46
C SER A 12 8.40 10.45 -17.38
N ALA A 13 8.66 9.22 -17.78
CA ALA A 13 9.27 8.20 -16.94
C ALA A 13 10.58 8.69 -16.32
N ASN A 14 10.88 8.17 -15.13
CA ASN A 14 12.12 8.41 -14.41
C ASN A 14 12.49 9.88 -14.10
N THR A 15 11.58 10.83 -14.33
CA THR A 15 11.83 12.27 -14.02
C THR A 15 12.17 12.48 -12.54
N LEU A 16 11.62 11.69 -11.65
CA LEU A 16 11.86 11.76 -10.20
C LEU A 16 12.98 10.81 -9.74
N ALA A 17 13.42 9.86 -10.56
CA ALA A 17 14.37 8.82 -10.16
C ALA A 17 15.73 9.39 -9.71
N ALA A 18 16.16 10.51 -10.28
CA ALA A 18 17.38 11.21 -9.90
C ALA A 18 17.19 12.16 -8.70
N THR A 19 15.96 12.37 -8.24
CA THR A 19 15.68 13.26 -7.12
C THR A 19 15.97 12.52 -5.82
N PRO A 20 16.86 13.04 -4.94
CA PRO A 20 17.29 12.32 -3.74
C PRO A 20 16.15 12.12 -2.73
N SER A 21 15.20 13.05 -2.66
CA SER A 21 14.00 12.95 -1.83
C SER A 21 12.88 13.83 -2.38
N VAL A 22 11.62 13.47 -2.10
CA VAL A 22 10.44 14.25 -2.50
C VAL A 22 9.68 14.69 -1.26
N THR A 23 9.70 15.99 -0.97
CA THR A 23 8.79 16.59 0.02
C THR A 23 7.61 17.21 -0.72
N ASN A 24 6.41 16.66 -0.51
CA ASN A 24 5.19 17.13 -1.13
C ASN A 24 4.21 17.70 -0.09
N ASN A 25 4.06 19.00 -0.09
CA ASN A 25 3.08 19.74 0.72
C ASN A 25 1.99 20.40 -0.16
N GLY A 26 1.95 20.06 -1.42
CA GLY A 26 0.98 20.54 -2.42
C GLY A 26 0.45 19.41 -3.27
N THR A 27 0.46 19.57 -4.60
CA THR A 27 -0.01 18.56 -5.53
C THR A 27 1.13 18.07 -6.43
N LEU A 28 1.42 16.77 -6.39
CA LEU A 28 2.29 16.08 -7.33
C LEU A 28 1.42 15.29 -8.30
N ASN A 29 1.33 15.71 -9.56
CA ASN A 29 0.61 14.98 -10.60
C ASN A 29 1.60 14.12 -11.39
N ILE A 30 1.32 12.83 -11.48
CA ILE A 30 2.08 11.86 -12.25
C ILE A 30 1.15 11.31 -13.34
N ASP A 31 1.37 11.72 -14.58
CA ASP A 31 0.60 11.29 -15.74
C ASP A 31 1.54 10.75 -16.81
N LEU A 32 1.67 9.43 -16.85
CA LEU A 32 2.47 8.71 -17.84
C LEU A 32 1.57 8.01 -18.89
N SER A 33 0.30 8.35 -18.95
CA SER A 33 -0.69 7.72 -19.84
C SER A 33 -0.36 7.87 -21.33
N ALA A 34 0.36 8.94 -21.71
CA ALA A 34 0.80 9.16 -23.07
C ALA A 34 1.98 8.25 -23.50
N ALA A 35 2.62 7.57 -22.57
CA ALA A 35 3.70 6.62 -22.88
C ALA A 35 3.13 5.35 -23.51
N THR A 36 3.69 4.94 -24.64
CA THR A 36 3.24 3.73 -25.35
C THR A 36 4.05 2.49 -25.01
N ALA A 37 5.29 2.66 -24.58
CA ALA A 37 6.16 1.56 -24.18
C ALA A 37 6.07 1.34 -22.67
N PRO A 38 5.90 0.09 -22.18
CA PRO A 38 5.71 -0.22 -20.76
C PRO A 38 6.82 0.32 -19.86
N GLU A 39 8.08 0.29 -20.33
CA GLU A 39 9.23 0.83 -19.60
C GLU A 39 9.16 2.34 -19.36
N ASN A 40 8.36 3.06 -20.13
CA ASN A 40 8.11 4.49 -19.97
C ASN A 40 6.89 4.81 -19.10
N LYS A 41 6.19 3.78 -18.62
CA LYS A 41 5.08 3.89 -17.67
C LYS A 41 5.51 3.68 -16.21
N THR A 42 6.79 3.79 -15.91
CA THR A 42 7.32 3.60 -14.56
C THR A 42 7.96 4.86 -14.03
N THR A 43 7.82 5.12 -12.74
CA THR A 43 8.58 6.18 -12.05
C THR A 43 8.83 5.82 -10.60
N THR A 44 9.89 6.40 -10.02
CA THR A 44 10.26 6.18 -8.62
C THR A 44 10.21 7.48 -7.85
N ILE A 45 9.50 7.48 -6.72
CA ILE A 45 9.51 8.54 -5.72
C ILE A 45 10.40 8.07 -4.56
N ARG A 46 11.54 8.73 -4.36
CA ARG A 46 12.44 8.42 -3.25
C ARG A 46 12.06 9.23 -2.02
N TYR A 47 11.99 8.57 -0.87
CA TYR A 47 11.78 9.19 0.44
C TYR A 47 10.65 10.22 0.45
N LEU A 48 9.44 9.76 0.03
CA LEU A 48 8.25 10.61 0.05
C LEU A 48 7.97 11.10 1.48
N ALA A 49 7.87 12.42 1.64
CA ALA A 49 7.52 13.07 2.88
C ALA A 49 6.62 14.28 2.65
N GLY A 50 5.99 14.78 3.68
CA GLY A 50 5.15 15.99 3.65
C GLY A 50 4.32 16.10 4.92
N THR A 51 4.03 17.33 5.35
CA THR A 51 3.32 17.63 6.61
C THR A 51 1.90 18.11 6.40
N GLU A 52 1.52 18.42 5.15
CA GLU A 52 0.19 18.95 4.83
C GLU A 52 -0.79 17.80 4.53
N ALA A 53 -1.87 17.76 5.29
CA ALA A 53 -2.90 16.70 5.17
C ALA A 53 -3.74 16.84 3.86
N ASP A 54 -3.78 18.02 3.27
CA ASP A 54 -4.42 18.28 1.98
C ASP A 54 -3.48 18.12 0.77
N ALA A 55 -2.23 17.71 1.00
CA ALA A 55 -1.31 17.37 -0.07
C ALA A 55 -1.72 16.08 -0.78
N VAL A 56 -1.51 16.03 -2.09
CA VAL A 56 -1.90 14.89 -2.92
C VAL A 56 -0.76 14.46 -3.84
N VAL A 57 -0.50 13.15 -3.91
CA VAL A 57 0.18 12.51 -5.03
C VAL A 57 -0.91 11.92 -5.93
N ASN A 58 -1.21 12.59 -7.03
CA ASN A 58 -2.18 12.14 -8.01
C ASN A 58 -1.48 11.28 -9.06
N THR A 59 -1.88 10.02 -9.18
CA THR A 59 -1.25 9.00 -10.05
C THR A 59 -1.98 8.79 -11.36
N GLY A 60 -2.95 9.66 -11.67
CA GLY A 60 -3.74 9.56 -12.90
C GLY A 60 -4.73 8.40 -12.92
N THR A 61 -5.22 8.06 -14.11
CA THR A 61 -6.26 7.05 -14.32
C THR A 61 -5.78 5.79 -15.06
N ASP A 62 -4.49 5.73 -15.41
CA ASP A 62 -3.90 4.60 -16.14
C ASP A 62 -3.39 3.54 -15.16
N SER A 63 -4.02 2.37 -15.19
CA SER A 63 -3.67 1.23 -14.31
C SER A 63 -2.39 0.49 -14.73
N ASP A 64 -1.86 0.77 -15.93
CA ASP A 64 -0.58 0.20 -16.38
C ASP A 64 0.62 0.99 -15.87
N VAL A 65 0.40 2.17 -15.30
CA VAL A 65 1.46 2.97 -14.67
C VAL A 65 1.90 2.32 -13.37
N ILE A 66 3.21 2.22 -13.16
CA ILE A 66 3.81 1.69 -11.93
C ILE A 66 4.58 2.82 -11.23
N ILE A 67 4.26 3.05 -9.97
CA ILE A 67 4.93 4.04 -9.13
C ILE A 67 5.59 3.33 -7.96
N THR A 68 6.92 3.37 -7.92
CA THR A 68 7.70 2.83 -6.81
C THR A 68 7.92 3.90 -5.75
N LEU A 69 7.49 3.63 -4.54
CA LEU A 69 7.75 4.42 -3.33
C LEU A 69 8.96 3.81 -2.63
N LEU A 70 10.13 4.41 -2.83
CA LEU A 70 11.42 3.84 -2.44
C LEU A 70 11.98 4.48 -1.17
N ASN A 71 12.15 3.68 -0.12
CA ASN A 71 12.76 4.06 1.14
C ASN A 71 13.91 3.10 1.48
N GLU A 72 15.11 3.41 1.03
CA GLU A 72 16.30 2.58 1.21
C GLU A 72 17.00 2.86 2.54
N THR A 73 17.69 1.85 3.07
CA THR A 73 18.71 2.08 4.11
C THR A 73 19.90 2.82 3.48
N SER A 74 20.32 3.92 4.08
CA SER A 74 21.44 4.69 3.62
C SER A 74 22.45 4.95 4.74
N ALA A 75 23.73 4.72 4.45
CA ALA A 75 24.82 5.17 5.33
C ALA A 75 25.03 6.69 5.25
N ASP A 76 24.39 7.38 4.32
CA ASP A 76 24.41 8.82 4.16
C ASP A 76 23.48 9.47 5.20
N PRO A 77 24.02 10.25 6.17
CA PRO A 77 23.22 10.87 7.21
C PRO A 77 22.22 11.92 6.70
N ASP A 78 22.43 12.41 5.45
CA ASP A 78 21.55 13.39 4.81
C ASP A 78 20.34 12.72 4.11
N LYS A 79 20.32 11.38 4.02
CA LYS A 79 19.16 10.65 3.50
C LYS A 79 18.24 10.24 4.63
N PRO A 80 16.96 10.60 4.56
CA PRO A 80 16.00 10.17 5.56
C PRO A 80 15.86 8.63 5.50
N GLY A 81 15.86 7.98 6.65
CA GLY A 81 15.50 6.57 6.74
C GLY A 81 14.00 6.39 6.60
N ASN A 82 13.31 6.30 7.73
CA ASN A 82 11.84 6.28 7.76
C ASN A 82 11.26 7.64 7.36
N THR A 83 10.20 7.65 6.56
CA THR A 83 9.51 8.87 6.16
C THR A 83 8.02 8.84 6.54
N ALA A 84 7.43 10.04 6.65
CA ALA A 84 6.01 10.23 6.87
C ALA A 84 5.44 11.22 5.85
N TYR A 85 4.30 10.87 5.29
CA TYR A 85 3.55 11.67 4.35
C TYR A 85 2.13 11.87 4.87
N ALA A 86 1.81 13.09 5.28
CA ALA A 86 0.49 13.42 5.85
C ALA A 86 -0.64 13.47 4.79
N GLY A 87 -0.28 13.63 3.52
CA GLY A 87 -1.22 13.72 2.40
C GLY A 87 -1.69 12.36 1.88
N SER A 88 -2.48 12.41 0.81
CA SER A 88 -3.05 11.24 0.15
C SER A 88 -2.30 10.84 -1.11
N ILE A 89 -2.36 9.56 -1.48
CA ILE A 89 -1.90 9.02 -2.76
C ILE A 89 -3.13 8.52 -3.50
N GLU A 90 -3.47 9.14 -4.62
CA GLU A 90 -4.75 8.92 -5.29
C GLU A 90 -4.59 8.66 -6.78
N GLY A 91 -5.34 7.69 -7.29
CA GLY A 91 -5.43 7.38 -8.71
C GLY A 91 -5.52 5.90 -8.98
N ALA A 92 -5.19 5.48 -10.22
CA ALA A 92 -5.31 4.12 -10.69
C ALA A 92 -3.97 3.42 -10.95
N ALA A 93 -2.83 4.08 -10.74
CA ALA A 93 -1.53 3.43 -10.92
C ALA A 93 -1.36 2.22 -9.96
N GLN A 94 -0.51 1.29 -10.33
CA GLN A 94 0.00 0.27 -9.42
C GLN A 94 1.05 0.91 -8.50
N LEU A 95 0.93 0.70 -7.20
CA LEU A 95 1.90 1.17 -6.22
C LEU A 95 2.79 0.03 -5.76
N VAL A 96 4.09 0.29 -5.75
CA VAL A 96 5.11 -0.61 -5.20
C VAL A 96 5.81 0.11 -4.06
N LYS A 97 5.73 -0.44 -2.83
CA LYS A 97 6.57 0.02 -1.73
C LYS A 97 7.83 -0.84 -1.70
N ASP A 98 8.97 -0.20 -1.88
CA ASP A 98 10.27 -0.87 -1.91
C ASP A 98 11.27 -0.19 -0.95
N GLY A 99 12.37 -0.90 -0.67
CA GLY A 99 13.41 -0.47 0.26
C GLY A 99 13.06 -0.75 1.72
N GLU A 100 14.08 -1.03 2.51
CA GLU A 100 14.02 -1.59 3.86
C GLU A 100 13.38 -0.68 4.91
N GLN A 101 13.31 0.63 4.63
CA GLN A 101 12.81 1.61 5.58
C GLN A 101 11.29 1.77 5.50
N ARG A 102 10.72 2.30 6.57
CA ARG A 102 9.28 2.53 6.71
C ARG A 102 8.84 3.79 5.96
N LEU A 103 7.70 3.68 5.25
CA LEU A 103 6.88 4.80 4.82
C LEU A 103 5.58 4.82 5.60
N THR A 104 5.28 5.91 6.27
CA THR A 104 3.97 6.16 6.88
C THR A 104 3.15 7.08 5.97
N VAL A 105 1.89 6.73 5.71
CA VAL A 105 0.93 7.57 4.98
C VAL A 105 -0.30 7.80 5.86
N ASP A 106 -0.56 9.07 6.17
CA ASP A 106 -1.68 9.45 7.05
C ASP A 106 -2.97 9.70 6.24
N GLY A 107 -2.84 10.03 4.96
CA GLY A 107 -3.97 10.20 4.04
C GLY A 107 -4.46 8.89 3.42
N ARG A 108 -5.48 9.02 2.58
CA ARG A 108 -6.03 7.88 1.82
C ARG A 108 -5.04 7.39 0.75
N VAL A 109 -5.02 6.07 0.54
CA VAL A 109 -4.31 5.46 -0.58
C VAL A 109 -5.32 4.80 -1.52
N THR A 110 -5.32 5.20 -2.79
CA THR A 110 -6.06 4.52 -3.85
C THR A 110 -5.10 4.17 -4.98
N ALA A 111 -5.19 2.93 -5.46
CA ALA A 111 -4.35 2.40 -6.53
C ALA A 111 -5.04 1.20 -7.18
N SER A 112 -4.67 0.81 -8.39
CA SER A 112 -5.19 -0.41 -9.01
C SER A 112 -4.69 -1.68 -8.32
N ALA A 113 -3.44 -1.67 -7.86
CA ALA A 113 -2.82 -2.74 -7.06
C ALA A 113 -1.78 -2.14 -6.10
N LEU A 114 -1.49 -2.84 -5.01
CA LEU A 114 -0.46 -2.47 -4.03
C LEU A 114 0.44 -3.66 -3.76
N ASP A 115 1.73 -3.47 -3.97
CA ASP A 115 2.78 -4.45 -3.72
C ASP A 115 3.77 -3.90 -2.68
N VAL A 116 3.84 -4.51 -1.52
CA VAL A 116 4.83 -4.18 -0.48
C VAL A 116 5.94 -5.20 -0.56
N GLN A 117 7.05 -4.83 -1.21
CA GLN A 117 8.16 -5.71 -1.52
C GLN A 117 9.22 -5.76 -0.42
N GLN A 118 9.51 -4.62 0.21
CA GLN A 118 10.50 -4.53 1.29
C GLN A 118 10.11 -3.49 2.33
N GLY A 119 10.62 -3.67 3.55
CA GLY A 119 10.41 -2.77 4.67
C GLY A 119 8.95 -2.68 5.10
N GLU A 120 8.50 -1.51 5.52
CA GLU A 120 7.15 -1.34 6.05
C GLU A 120 6.39 -0.21 5.34
N LEU A 121 5.15 -0.50 4.96
CA LEU A 121 4.14 0.51 4.66
C LEU A 121 3.16 0.61 5.84
N ALA A 122 3.04 1.78 6.45
CA ALA A 122 2.09 2.04 7.52
C ALA A 122 1.00 3.02 7.05
N LEU A 123 -0.26 2.61 7.15
CA LEU A 123 -1.42 3.45 6.86
C LEU A 123 -2.09 3.88 8.16
N GLN A 124 -2.36 5.18 8.33
CA GLN A 124 -2.92 5.76 9.55
C GLN A 124 -4.21 6.56 9.31
N ASN A 125 -4.83 6.42 8.13
CA ASN A 125 -6.03 7.17 7.80
C ASN A 125 -7.25 6.64 8.57
N THR A 126 -7.75 7.46 9.49
CA THR A 126 -8.96 7.17 10.28
C THR A 126 -10.24 7.74 9.67
N LYS A 127 -10.15 8.58 8.63
CA LYS A 127 -11.28 9.33 8.08
C LYS A 127 -11.89 8.67 6.86
N GLU A 128 -11.06 8.08 6.00
CA GLU A 128 -11.47 7.52 4.72
C GLU A 128 -10.81 6.16 4.50
N SER A 129 -11.52 5.23 3.88
CA SER A 129 -10.94 3.94 3.53
C SER A 129 -10.00 4.07 2.34
N SER A 130 -8.83 3.46 2.44
CA SER A 130 -7.97 3.18 1.30
C SER A 130 -8.58 2.08 0.43
N ILE A 131 -8.42 2.16 -0.89
CA ILE A 131 -9.08 1.25 -1.83
C ILE A 131 -8.08 0.74 -2.87
N ILE A 132 -7.92 -0.57 -2.94
CA ILE A 132 -7.07 -1.29 -3.89
C ILE A 132 -7.95 -2.33 -4.60
N PRO A 133 -8.62 -2.02 -5.72
CA PRO A 133 -9.54 -2.95 -6.39
C PRO A 133 -8.89 -4.25 -6.85
N GLY A 134 -7.60 -4.23 -7.15
CA GLY A 134 -6.82 -5.41 -7.51
C GLY A 134 -6.19 -6.08 -6.29
N ALA A 135 -5.03 -6.68 -6.50
CA ALA A 135 -4.33 -7.41 -5.47
C ALA A 135 -3.60 -6.48 -4.48
N LEU A 136 -3.71 -6.82 -3.21
CA LEU A 136 -2.78 -6.43 -2.16
C LEU A 136 -1.77 -7.56 -1.99
N ASN A 137 -0.51 -7.31 -2.29
CA ASN A 137 0.58 -8.25 -2.09
C ASN A 137 1.51 -7.73 -0.99
N VAL A 138 1.88 -8.60 -0.05
CA VAL A 138 2.89 -8.30 0.97
C VAL A 138 3.93 -9.41 0.92
N GLU A 139 5.09 -9.09 0.36
CA GLU A 139 6.15 -10.08 0.14
C GLU A 139 6.75 -10.58 1.48
N GLN A 140 7.42 -11.72 1.42
CA GLN A 140 8.20 -12.21 2.54
C GLN A 140 9.19 -11.12 2.98
N ASP A 141 9.39 -10.93 4.27
CA ASP A 141 10.25 -9.88 4.85
C ASP A 141 9.73 -8.44 4.71
N ALA A 142 8.53 -8.26 4.12
CA ALA A 142 7.83 -6.98 4.09
C ALA A 142 6.70 -6.92 5.12
N ALA A 143 6.31 -5.69 5.47
CA ALA A 143 5.25 -5.44 6.44
C ALA A 143 4.23 -4.40 5.96
N LEU A 144 2.96 -4.68 6.19
CA LEU A 144 1.86 -3.71 6.11
C LEU A 144 1.28 -3.48 7.50
N THR A 145 1.26 -2.25 7.97
CA THR A 145 0.64 -1.88 9.24
C THR A 145 -0.55 -0.96 9.02
N LEU A 146 -1.72 -1.32 9.53
CA LEU A 146 -2.90 -0.47 9.57
C LEU A 146 -3.12 0.01 11.02
N ASN A 147 -3.00 1.33 11.25
CA ASN A 147 -3.20 1.93 12.56
C ASN A 147 -4.52 2.71 12.57
N ALA A 148 -5.57 2.13 13.13
CA ALA A 148 -6.94 2.65 13.13
C ALA A 148 -7.45 3.00 11.70
N ALA A 149 -6.83 2.43 10.68
CA ALA A 149 -7.10 2.67 9.26
C ALA A 149 -7.96 1.56 8.67
N SER A 150 -8.67 1.88 7.60
CA SER A 150 -9.42 0.91 6.81
C SER A 150 -8.80 0.77 5.43
N LEU A 151 -8.59 -0.47 4.99
CA LEU A 151 -8.12 -0.83 3.66
C LEU A 151 -9.06 -1.87 3.05
N ALA A 152 -9.59 -1.57 1.87
CA ALA A 152 -10.33 -2.53 1.07
C ALA A 152 -9.50 -2.96 -0.14
N ALA A 153 -9.37 -4.26 -0.37
CA ALA A 153 -8.67 -4.83 -1.52
C ALA A 153 -9.51 -5.90 -2.22
N GLY A 154 -9.24 -6.11 -3.51
CA GLY A 154 -9.91 -7.14 -4.30
C GLY A 154 -9.38 -8.54 -4.03
N ASP A 155 -8.09 -8.65 -3.70
CA ASP A 155 -7.42 -9.91 -3.36
C ASP A 155 -6.28 -9.68 -2.38
N LEU A 156 -5.81 -10.78 -1.75
CA LEU A 156 -4.67 -10.78 -0.83
C LEU A 156 -3.69 -11.88 -1.23
N ALA A 157 -2.42 -11.49 -1.36
CA ALA A 157 -1.32 -12.38 -1.71
C ALA A 157 -0.07 -12.09 -0.85
N GLY A 158 0.97 -12.91 -1.05
CA GLY A 158 2.24 -12.78 -0.35
C GLY A 158 2.29 -13.51 0.99
N SER A 159 3.47 -13.54 1.58
CA SER A 159 3.79 -14.26 2.82
C SER A 159 4.42 -13.38 3.90
N GLY A 160 4.33 -12.06 3.73
CA GLY A 160 4.83 -11.07 4.68
C GLY A 160 3.95 -10.91 5.91
N SER A 161 4.15 -9.82 6.63
CA SER A 161 3.40 -9.54 7.86
C SER A 161 2.37 -8.42 7.68
N ILE A 162 1.18 -8.60 8.24
CA ILE A 162 0.12 -7.60 8.27
C ILE A 162 -0.27 -7.37 9.73
N THR A 163 -0.19 -6.13 10.18
CA THR A 163 -0.55 -5.77 11.55
C THR A 163 -1.75 -4.83 11.56
N LEU A 164 -2.80 -5.21 12.28
CA LEU A 164 -4.07 -4.48 12.40
C LEU A 164 -4.22 -3.90 13.81
N ASN A 165 -3.91 -2.62 14.00
CA ASN A 165 -3.92 -1.96 15.31
C ASN A 165 -5.09 -0.98 15.47
N GLY A 166 -5.54 -0.76 16.72
CA GLY A 166 -6.49 0.30 17.04
C GLY A 166 -7.86 0.16 16.38
N GLY A 167 -8.34 -1.06 16.19
CA GLY A 167 -9.59 -1.32 15.49
C GLY A 167 -9.50 -1.17 13.97
N ALA A 168 -8.31 -1.30 13.39
CA ALA A 168 -8.11 -1.28 11.95
C ALA A 168 -8.95 -2.36 11.25
N LEU A 169 -9.35 -2.08 10.01
CA LEU A 169 -10.12 -2.99 9.16
C LEU A 169 -9.36 -3.28 7.87
N LEU A 170 -9.02 -4.55 7.64
CA LEU A 170 -8.64 -5.04 6.32
C LEU A 170 -9.81 -5.82 5.74
N SER A 171 -10.35 -5.37 4.61
CA SER A 171 -11.45 -6.02 3.90
C SER A 171 -10.96 -6.54 2.55
N ILE A 172 -11.13 -7.84 2.32
CA ILE A 172 -10.87 -8.48 1.04
C ILE A 172 -12.22 -8.89 0.45
N ALA A 173 -12.56 -8.35 -0.71
CA ALA A 173 -13.82 -8.61 -1.37
C ALA A 173 -13.56 -9.09 -2.81
N ARG A 174 -13.84 -10.38 -3.06
CA ARG A 174 -13.72 -10.98 -4.38
C ARG A 174 -15.05 -10.92 -5.13
N ASP A 175 -14.99 -10.80 -6.45
CA ASP A 175 -16.19 -10.76 -7.28
C ASP A 175 -16.96 -12.09 -7.26
N THR A 176 -16.23 -13.18 -7.11
CA THR A 176 -16.79 -14.54 -7.08
C THR A 176 -16.21 -15.34 -5.92
N LEU A 177 -17.03 -16.26 -5.37
CA LEU A 177 -16.58 -17.15 -4.33
C LEU A 177 -15.39 -18.01 -4.81
N SER A 178 -14.26 -17.88 -4.14
CA SER A 178 -13.04 -18.59 -4.47
C SER A 178 -12.18 -18.85 -3.24
N ASP A 179 -11.23 -19.77 -3.36
CA ASP A 179 -10.32 -20.14 -2.29
C ASP A 179 -9.25 -19.06 -2.09
N LEU A 180 -9.03 -18.64 -0.85
CA LEU A 180 -7.95 -17.78 -0.40
C LEU A 180 -7.08 -18.55 0.60
N THR A 181 -5.89 -18.94 0.20
CA THR A 181 -4.91 -19.48 1.13
C THR A 181 -4.16 -18.32 1.77
N LEU A 182 -4.29 -18.19 3.09
CA LEU A 182 -3.58 -17.14 3.83
C LEU A 182 -2.16 -17.59 4.11
N HIS A 183 -1.20 -16.97 3.41
CA HIS A 183 0.23 -17.16 3.64
C HIS A 183 0.83 -16.03 4.48
N ALA A 184 0.25 -14.82 4.40
CA ALA A 184 0.66 -13.68 5.20
C ALA A 184 0.32 -13.91 6.68
N SER A 185 1.21 -13.48 7.58
CA SER A 185 0.93 -13.43 9.02
C SER A 185 0.08 -12.20 9.35
N VAL A 186 -1.15 -12.40 9.81
CA VAL A 186 -2.06 -11.30 10.20
C VAL A 186 -2.18 -11.25 11.71
N THR A 187 -1.77 -10.14 12.31
CA THR A 187 -1.72 -9.97 13.79
C THR A 187 -2.36 -8.64 14.21
N GLY A 188 -2.42 -8.41 15.52
CA GLY A 188 -2.98 -7.19 16.12
C GLY A 188 -4.41 -7.36 16.59
N SER A 189 -5.09 -6.26 16.95
CA SER A 189 -6.43 -6.23 17.55
C SER A 189 -7.52 -5.68 16.62
N GLY A 190 -7.27 -5.76 15.31
CA GLY A 190 -8.20 -5.28 14.28
C GLY A 190 -9.09 -6.37 13.71
N THR A 191 -9.70 -6.07 12.57
CA THR A 191 -10.63 -6.98 11.87
C THR A 191 -10.09 -7.34 10.50
N LEU A 192 -10.04 -8.63 10.19
CA LEU A 192 -9.92 -9.17 8.85
C LEU A 192 -11.32 -9.57 8.35
N LYS A 193 -11.84 -8.84 7.36
CA LYS A 193 -13.13 -9.13 6.75
C LYS A 193 -12.90 -9.74 5.36
N LEU A 194 -13.54 -10.87 5.10
CA LEU A 194 -13.46 -11.60 3.85
C LEU A 194 -14.87 -11.77 3.27
N ASP A 195 -15.08 -11.22 2.07
CA ASP A 195 -16.33 -11.38 1.33
C ASP A 195 -16.06 -12.25 0.09
N ASN A 196 -16.93 -13.28 -0.14
CA ASN A 196 -16.79 -14.26 -1.21
C ASN A 196 -15.47 -15.05 -1.18
N CYS A 197 -14.97 -15.40 0.01
CA CYS A 197 -13.73 -16.15 0.18
C CYS A 197 -13.95 -17.44 0.97
N ASN A 198 -13.41 -18.56 0.45
CA ASN A 198 -13.16 -19.73 1.27
C ASN A 198 -11.77 -19.59 1.86
N LEU A 199 -11.66 -19.20 3.11
CA LEU A 199 -10.37 -19.03 3.78
C LEU A 199 -9.74 -20.38 4.08
N ILE A 200 -8.52 -20.59 3.64
CA ILE A 200 -7.70 -21.75 3.96
C ILE A 200 -6.55 -21.29 4.85
N LEU A 201 -6.51 -21.82 6.07
CA LEU A 201 -5.38 -21.62 7.00
C LEU A 201 -4.50 -22.85 6.97
N GLY A 202 -3.20 -22.66 6.77
CA GLY A 202 -2.19 -23.69 6.86
C GLY A 202 -1.90 -24.13 8.31
N THR A 203 -1.02 -25.10 8.46
CA THR A 203 -0.59 -25.64 9.77
C THR A 203 0.08 -24.62 10.66
N ASP A 204 0.72 -23.61 10.08
CA ASP A 204 1.47 -22.57 10.81
C ASP A 204 0.57 -21.47 11.40
N ASN A 205 -0.75 -21.55 11.20
CA ASN A 205 -1.75 -20.61 11.69
C ASN A 205 -1.30 -19.15 11.64
N ASN A 206 -1.42 -18.55 10.47
CA ASN A 206 -0.96 -17.19 10.21
C ASN A 206 -1.96 -16.10 10.69
N LEU A 207 -2.97 -16.45 11.46
CA LEU A 207 -3.96 -15.52 12.02
C LEU A 207 -3.77 -15.40 13.53
N GLY A 208 -3.44 -14.20 14.01
CA GLY A 208 -3.22 -13.90 15.43
C GLY A 208 -4.48 -14.03 16.27
N GLU A 209 -4.33 -14.37 17.53
CA GLU A 209 -5.43 -14.68 18.47
C GLU A 209 -6.40 -13.50 18.72
N ASP A 210 -5.88 -12.26 18.63
CA ASP A 210 -6.65 -11.04 18.87
C ASP A 210 -7.29 -10.46 17.59
N VAL A 211 -7.05 -11.08 16.42
CA VAL A 211 -7.64 -10.63 15.16
C VAL A 211 -9.09 -11.14 15.06
N LEU A 212 -10.02 -10.21 14.89
CA LEU A 212 -11.40 -10.57 14.61
C LEU A 212 -11.55 -10.98 13.14
N LEU A 213 -11.86 -12.25 12.89
CA LEU A 213 -12.20 -12.74 11.55
C LEU A 213 -13.70 -12.60 11.28
N HIS A 214 -14.05 -11.91 10.18
CA HIS A 214 -15.42 -11.80 9.69
C HIS A 214 -15.52 -12.40 8.29
N LEU A 215 -16.34 -13.44 8.13
CA LEU A 215 -16.62 -14.06 6.83
C LEU A 215 -17.99 -13.60 6.33
N GLY A 216 -18.01 -12.81 5.26
CA GLY A 216 -19.22 -12.30 4.59
C GLY A 216 -19.65 -13.18 3.41
N GLY A 217 -19.50 -14.47 3.52
CA GLY A 217 -19.74 -15.48 2.47
C GLY A 217 -18.51 -16.36 2.29
N GLY A 218 -18.73 -17.65 2.09
CA GLY A 218 -17.67 -18.64 2.01
C GLY A 218 -17.50 -19.46 3.28
N SER A 219 -16.35 -20.08 3.45
CA SER A 219 -16.07 -21.03 4.53
C SER A 219 -14.66 -20.84 5.10
N LEU A 220 -14.46 -21.33 6.32
CA LEU A 220 -13.13 -21.50 6.91
C LEU A 220 -12.73 -22.98 6.80
N ARG A 221 -11.55 -23.23 6.28
CA ARG A 221 -10.93 -24.56 6.23
C ARG A 221 -9.61 -24.52 6.95
N LEU A 222 -9.37 -25.49 7.80
CA LEU A 222 -8.05 -25.78 8.37
C LEU A 222 -7.42 -26.85 7.50
N GLN A 223 -6.20 -26.61 7.06
CA GLN A 223 -5.44 -27.60 6.28
C GLN A 223 -4.71 -28.49 7.28
N ASP A 224 -5.05 -29.78 7.27
CA ASP A 224 -4.33 -30.77 8.08
C ASP A 224 -2.91 -30.95 7.52
N GLY A 225 -1.92 -31.02 8.42
CA GLY A 225 -0.52 -31.24 8.10
C GLY A 225 -0.23 -32.70 7.71
#